data_c4d6629d5d9b04d18c788357279d9aa4
#
_entry.id   c4d6629d5d9b04d18c788357279d9aa4
#
_cell.length_a   1.000
_cell.length_b   1.000
_cell.length_c   1.000
_cell.angle_alpha   90.00
_cell.angle_beta   90.00
_cell.angle_gamma   90.00
#
_symmetry.space_group_name_H-M   'P 1'
#
loop_
_entity.id
_entity.type
_entity.pdbx_description
1 polymer ?
#
loop_
_entity_poly.entity_id
_entity_poly.type
_entity_poly.pdbx_seq_one_letter_code
_entity_poly.pdbx_strand_id
1 'polypeptide(L)'
;VSQEGWPYTWQVLNRRIAVKELAASGADHNPAIRDRRRLALIRQLLMGQPALVDELLAQCPDFVQAPDLVTLAERMNGVAGNQRIRAEVLAAEITPYDDQIKRGPRFHNDEQLRRIEQLRHWSGDRLRTCQYQAIQDPNAGPLIAIRCQVLTRKSMGGIQTDLGSRVLSHGGDPIAG
;
A
#
# COMPACT_ATOMS: atom_id res chain seq x y z
N VAL A 1 3.66 7.80 4.03
CA VAL A 1 4.33 9.09 4.20
C VAL A 1 4.78 9.58 2.83
N SER A 2 4.26 10.69 2.35
CA SER A 2 4.71 11.38 1.13
C SER A 2 5.42 12.66 1.53
N GLN A 3 6.52 12.99 0.86
CA GLN A 3 7.17 14.29 0.98
C GLN A 3 7.03 15.04 -0.34
N GLU A 4 6.79 16.34 -0.25
CA GLU A 4 6.69 17.22 -1.40
C GLU A 4 7.95 17.13 -2.27
N GLY A 5 7.77 16.93 -3.59
CA GLY A 5 8.87 16.75 -4.54
C GLY A 5 9.46 15.34 -4.64
N TRP A 6 8.92 14.36 -3.91
CA TRP A 6 9.35 12.96 -4.08
C TRP A 6 8.52 12.27 -5.18
N PRO A 7 9.16 11.50 -6.08
CA PRO A 7 8.46 10.74 -7.10
C PRO A 7 7.80 9.47 -6.55
N TYR A 8 7.92 9.19 -5.27
CA TYR A 8 7.42 8.00 -4.59
C TYR A 8 6.88 8.34 -3.19
N THR A 9 6.12 7.42 -2.65
CA THR A 9 5.63 7.44 -1.27
C THR A 9 6.00 6.13 -0.56
N TRP A 10 5.92 6.12 0.77
CA TRP A 10 6.14 4.91 1.56
C TRP A 10 4.84 4.47 2.22
N GLN A 11 4.50 3.21 2.07
CA GLN A 11 3.48 2.56 2.86
C GLN A 11 4.15 1.80 4.00
N VAL A 12 3.79 2.12 5.23
CA VAL A 12 4.29 1.42 6.43
C VAL A 12 3.18 0.59 7.03
N LEU A 13 3.49 -0.67 7.33
CA LEU A 13 2.56 -1.64 7.91
C LEU A 13 3.34 -2.67 8.73
N ASN A 14 2.67 -3.51 9.47
CA ASN A 14 3.30 -4.67 10.09
C ASN A 14 3.13 -5.94 9.24
N ARG A 15 3.87 -7.00 9.59
CA ARG A 15 3.85 -8.24 8.85
C ARG A 15 2.46 -8.89 8.77
N ARG A 16 1.65 -8.81 9.84
CA ARG A 16 0.29 -9.37 9.86
C ARG A 16 -0.60 -8.68 8.81
N ILE A 17 -0.52 -7.36 8.71
CA ILE A 17 -1.25 -6.58 7.69
C ILE A 17 -0.75 -6.96 6.30
N ALA A 18 0.57 -6.98 6.06
CA ALA A 18 1.15 -7.32 4.76
C ALA A 18 0.70 -8.69 4.25
N VAL A 19 0.77 -9.71 5.11
CA VAL A 19 0.35 -11.07 4.79
C VAL A 19 -1.12 -11.14 4.37
N LYS A 20 -1.98 -10.34 4.99
CA LYS A 20 -3.41 -10.32 4.70
C LYS A 20 -3.77 -9.47 3.48
N GLU A 21 -3.19 -8.29 3.35
CA GLU A 21 -3.45 -7.39 2.21
C GLU A 21 -2.95 -7.98 0.89
N LEU A 22 -1.84 -8.71 0.91
CA LEU A 22 -1.32 -9.38 -0.28
C LEU A 22 -2.02 -10.73 -0.58
N ALA A 23 -2.92 -11.20 0.28
CA ALA A 23 -3.60 -12.48 0.09
C ALA A 23 -4.43 -12.56 -1.20
N ALA A 24 -4.99 -11.43 -1.64
CA ALA A 24 -5.80 -11.32 -2.85
C ALA A 24 -5.07 -10.57 -3.96
N SER A 25 -3.74 -10.67 -4.03
CA SER A 25 -2.95 -10.12 -5.14
C SER A 25 -3.48 -10.61 -6.50
N GLY A 26 -3.31 -9.78 -7.55
CA GLY A 26 -3.88 -10.03 -8.86
C GLY A 26 -3.48 -11.36 -9.50
N ALA A 27 -4.22 -11.79 -10.51
CA ALA A 27 -4.06 -13.08 -11.17
C ALA A 27 -2.65 -13.32 -11.72
N ASP A 28 -1.97 -12.26 -12.15
CA ASP A 28 -0.62 -12.35 -12.72
C ASP A 28 0.42 -12.80 -11.69
N HIS A 29 0.17 -12.50 -10.40
CA HIS A 29 1.08 -12.80 -9.29
C HIS A 29 0.52 -13.85 -8.33
N ASN A 30 -0.68 -14.35 -8.55
CA ASN A 30 -1.32 -15.34 -7.69
C ASN A 30 -1.78 -16.56 -8.49
N PRO A 31 -1.00 -17.66 -8.46
CA PRO A 31 -1.35 -18.90 -9.16
C PRO A 31 -2.73 -19.46 -8.76
N ALA A 32 -3.18 -19.26 -7.53
CA ALA A 32 -4.49 -19.73 -7.11
C ALA A 32 -5.65 -19.03 -7.85
N ILE A 33 -5.48 -17.76 -8.21
CA ILE A 33 -6.43 -17.01 -9.03
C ILE A 33 -6.27 -17.39 -10.49
N ARG A 34 -5.06 -17.35 -11.02
CA ARG A 34 -4.74 -17.65 -12.42
C ARG A 34 -5.22 -19.04 -12.83
N ASP A 35 -4.91 -20.04 -12.00
CA ASP A 35 -5.20 -21.45 -12.29
C ASP A 35 -6.56 -21.88 -11.73
N ARG A 36 -7.39 -20.96 -11.25
CA ARG A 36 -8.73 -21.18 -10.69
C ARG A 36 -8.76 -22.21 -9.54
N ARG A 37 -7.73 -22.26 -8.73
CA ARG A 37 -7.59 -23.17 -7.56
C ARG A 37 -8.44 -22.68 -6.39
N ARG A 38 -9.74 -22.93 -6.41
CA ARG A 38 -10.72 -22.37 -5.45
C ARG A 38 -10.36 -22.63 -3.99
N LEU A 39 -9.96 -23.85 -3.64
CA LEU A 39 -9.58 -24.18 -2.25
C LEU A 39 -8.33 -23.44 -1.80
N ALA A 40 -7.31 -23.33 -2.68
CA ALA A 40 -6.10 -22.55 -2.38
C ALA A 40 -6.43 -21.07 -2.19
N LEU A 41 -7.31 -20.52 -3.02
CA LEU A 41 -7.76 -19.13 -2.89
C LEU A 41 -8.51 -18.89 -1.57
N ILE A 42 -9.44 -19.77 -1.20
CA ILE A 42 -10.16 -19.67 0.08
C ILE A 42 -9.17 -19.70 1.24
N ARG A 43 -8.21 -20.62 1.21
CA ARG A 43 -7.15 -20.70 2.24
C ARG A 43 -6.34 -19.39 2.31
N GLN A 44 -5.93 -18.84 1.18
CA GLN A 44 -5.20 -17.57 1.13
C GLN A 44 -6.02 -16.41 1.70
N LEU A 45 -7.30 -16.31 1.36
CA LEU A 45 -8.18 -15.27 1.89
C LEU A 45 -8.35 -15.35 3.41
N LEU A 46 -8.38 -16.57 3.96
CA LEU A 46 -8.52 -16.78 5.41
C LEU A 46 -7.20 -16.58 6.15
N MET A 47 -6.12 -17.17 5.66
CA MET A 47 -4.83 -17.25 6.35
C MET A 47 -3.79 -16.22 5.88
N GLY A 48 -4.05 -15.55 4.76
CA GLY A 48 -3.08 -14.67 4.11
C GLY A 48 -2.03 -15.43 3.28
N GLN A 49 -1.02 -14.70 2.81
CA GLN A 49 0.07 -15.22 1.98
C GLN A 49 1.45 -14.89 2.56
N PRO A 50 1.89 -15.58 3.63
CA PRO A 50 3.21 -15.32 4.22
C PRO A 50 4.36 -15.60 3.24
N ALA A 51 4.26 -16.65 2.42
CA ALA A 51 5.29 -16.99 1.46
C ALA A 51 5.52 -15.90 0.41
N LEU A 52 4.45 -15.22 -0.05
CA LEU A 52 4.57 -14.10 -0.98
C LEU A 52 5.27 -12.90 -0.32
N VAL A 53 4.96 -12.63 0.94
CA VAL A 53 5.65 -11.56 1.70
C VAL A 53 7.13 -11.86 1.84
N ASP A 54 7.49 -13.12 2.14
CA ASP A 54 8.89 -13.54 2.27
C ASP A 54 9.62 -13.46 0.93
N GLU A 55 8.98 -13.85 -0.16
CA GLU A 55 9.52 -13.71 -1.51
C GLU A 55 9.75 -12.24 -1.89
N LEU A 56 8.78 -11.37 -1.64
CA LEU A 56 8.90 -9.94 -1.93
C LEU A 56 10.01 -9.28 -1.09
N LEU A 57 10.15 -9.64 0.17
CA LEU A 57 11.23 -9.16 1.04
C LEU A 57 12.62 -9.65 0.58
N ALA A 58 12.69 -10.83 -0.04
CA ALA A 58 13.95 -11.39 -0.54
C ALA A 58 14.35 -10.85 -1.92
N GLN A 59 13.38 -10.56 -2.79
CA GLN A 59 13.64 -10.27 -4.20
C GLN A 59 13.36 -8.83 -4.61
N CYS A 60 12.50 -8.12 -3.89
CA CYS A 60 12.10 -6.76 -4.24
C CYS A 60 12.84 -5.73 -3.38
N PRO A 61 13.73 -4.90 -3.96
CA PRO A 61 14.48 -3.89 -3.21
C PRO A 61 13.61 -2.80 -2.61
N ASP A 62 12.36 -2.65 -3.08
CA ASP A 62 11.40 -1.68 -2.57
C ASP A 62 10.65 -2.15 -1.31
N PHE A 63 10.88 -3.40 -0.90
CA PHE A 63 10.35 -3.97 0.34
C PHE A 63 11.45 -4.04 1.38
N VAL A 64 11.29 -3.34 2.49
CA VAL A 64 12.19 -3.42 3.64
C VAL A 64 11.43 -3.79 4.90
N GLN A 65 12.07 -4.54 5.78
CA GLN A 65 11.47 -4.94 7.04
C GLN A 65 12.43 -4.61 8.19
N ALA A 66 11.89 -4.28 9.37
CA ALA A 66 12.68 -4.00 10.56
C ALA A 66 11.89 -4.31 11.85
N PRO A 67 12.57 -4.57 12.96
CA PRO A 67 11.90 -4.83 14.24
C PRO A 67 11.26 -3.57 14.85
N ASP A 68 11.78 -2.39 14.54
CA ASP A 68 11.40 -1.11 15.11
C ASP A 68 11.48 0.04 14.07
N LEU A 69 10.97 1.22 14.45
CA LEU A 69 10.92 2.39 13.56
C LEU A 69 12.31 3.00 13.27
N VAL A 70 13.25 2.88 14.18
CA VAL A 70 14.60 3.43 13.99
C VAL A 70 15.30 2.64 12.89
N THR A 71 15.39 1.34 13.07
CA THR A 71 15.97 0.43 12.07
C THR A 71 15.20 0.49 10.74
N LEU A 72 13.87 0.68 10.79
CA LEU A 72 13.06 0.82 9.59
C LEU A 72 13.45 2.08 8.81
N ALA A 73 13.55 3.23 9.49
CA ALA A 73 13.96 4.49 8.86
C ALA A 73 15.34 4.40 8.22
N GLU A 74 16.29 3.73 8.87
CA GLU A 74 17.63 3.49 8.32
C GLU A 74 17.58 2.67 7.03
N ARG A 75 16.81 1.58 7.01
CA ARG A 75 16.65 0.73 5.84
C ARG A 75 15.94 1.45 4.69
N MET A 76 14.89 2.22 5.00
CA MET A 76 14.19 3.05 4.04
C MET A 76 15.13 4.09 3.41
N ASN A 77 15.97 4.75 4.21
CA ASN A 77 16.99 5.68 3.74
C ASN A 77 18.03 5.00 2.83
N GLY A 78 18.45 3.77 3.17
CA GLY A 78 19.33 2.97 2.31
C GLY A 78 18.74 2.74 0.92
N VAL A 79 17.47 2.36 0.84
CA VAL A 79 16.75 2.17 -0.43
C VAL A 79 16.52 3.50 -1.16
N ALA A 80 16.26 4.58 -0.43
CA ALA A 80 16.02 5.91 -1.00
C ALA A 80 17.32 6.62 -1.46
N GLY A 81 18.48 6.14 -1.02
CA GLY A 81 19.77 6.78 -1.31
C GLY A 81 19.96 8.14 -0.65
N ASN A 82 19.30 8.38 0.50
CA ASN A 82 19.38 9.64 1.23
C ASN A 82 19.16 9.43 2.74
N GLN A 83 19.17 10.51 3.55
CA GLN A 83 18.99 10.47 5.01
C GLN A 83 17.79 11.33 5.47
N ARG A 84 16.75 11.42 4.65
CA ARG A 84 15.60 12.31 4.91
C ARG A 84 14.53 11.69 5.77
N ILE A 85 14.50 10.36 5.88
CA ILE A 85 13.49 9.63 6.65
C ILE A 85 14.00 9.52 8.09
N ARG A 86 13.26 10.09 9.02
CA ARG A 86 13.59 10.08 10.45
C ARG A 86 12.55 9.27 11.21
N ALA A 87 13.01 8.48 12.19
CA ALA A 87 12.15 7.64 13.01
C ALA A 87 11.07 8.43 13.77
N GLU A 88 11.42 9.63 14.25
CA GLU A 88 10.49 10.51 14.96
C GLU A 88 9.33 10.97 14.05
N VAL A 89 9.62 11.23 12.77
CA VAL A 89 8.59 11.60 11.78
C VAL A 89 7.68 10.41 11.49
N LEU A 90 8.24 9.20 11.33
CA LEU A 90 7.45 7.99 11.17
C LEU A 90 6.55 7.74 12.40
N ALA A 91 7.09 7.92 13.60
CA ALA A 91 6.32 7.77 14.83
C ALA A 91 5.20 8.81 14.93
N ALA A 92 5.47 10.07 14.57
CA ALA A 92 4.48 11.14 14.58
C ALA A 92 3.31 10.89 13.61
N GLU A 93 3.56 10.21 12.48
CA GLU A 93 2.52 9.82 11.52
C GLU A 93 1.76 8.55 11.94
N ILE A 94 2.44 7.58 12.51
CA ILE A 94 1.85 6.27 12.84
C ILE A 94 1.07 6.32 14.15
N THR A 95 1.57 7.03 15.18
CA THR A 95 0.94 7.06 16.50
C THR A 95 -0.49 7.57 16.47
N PRO A 96 -0.83 8.68 15.80
CA PRO A 96 -2.22 9.13 15.70
C PRO A 96 -3.15 8.11 15.04
N TYR A 97 -2.67 7.40 14.03
CA TYR A 97 -3.42 6.31 13.40
C TYR A 97 -3.66 5.16 14.41
N ASP A 98 -2.61 4.68 15.05
CA ASP A 98 -2.71 3.59 16.04
C ASP A 98 -3.64 3.95 17.20
N ASP A 99 -3.64 5.20 17.63
CA ASP A 99 -4.55 5.70 18.67
C ASP A 99 -6.01 5.71 18.20
N GLN A 100 -6.28 6.07 16.94
CA GLN A 100 -7.62 5.97 16.38
C GLN A 100 -8.09 4.50 16.37
N ILE A 101 -7.23 3.58 15.96
CA ILE A 101 -7.55 2.16 15.92
C ILE A 101 -7.85 1.61 17.33
N LYS A 102 -7.05 1.99 18.34
CA LYS A 102 -7.26 1.58 19.74
C LYS A 102 -8.59 2.07 20.31
N ARG A 103 -9.05 3.26 19.91
CA ARG A 103 -10.37 3.81 20.32
C ARG A 103 -11.54 3.03 19.76
N GLY A 104 -11.35 2.35 18.65
CA GLY A 104 -12.36 1.59 17.93
C GLY A 104 -13.19 2.43 16.95
N PRO A 105 -13.90 1.76 16.04
CA PRO A 105 -14.55 2.39 14.87
C PRO A 105 -15.54 3.50 15.21
N ARG A 106 -16.25 3.37 16.32
CA ARG A 106 -17.24 4.36 16.75
C ARG A 106 -16.64 5.70 17.19
N PHE A 107 -15.35 5.71 17.51
CA PHE A 107 -14.64 6.86 18.07
C PHE A 107 -13.54 7.38 17.14
N HIS A 108 -13.53 6.97 15.88
CA HIS A 108 -12.62 7.53 14.89
C HIS A 108 -12.96 8.99 14.64
N ASN A 109 -12.01 9.88 14.90
CA ASN A 109 -12.14 11.31 14.61
C ASN A 109 -11.65 11.67 13.21
N ASP A 110 -10.89 10.78 12.57
CA ASP A 110 -10.41 10.95 11.21
C ASP A 110 -11.51 10.65 10.20
N GLU A 111 -11.83 11.61 9.34
CA GLU A 111 -12.90 11.49 8.34
C GLU A 111 -12.55 10.45 7.28
N GLN A 112 -11.28 10.38 6.86
CA GLN A 112 -10.82 9.42 5.86
C GLN A 112 -10.93 7.99 6.40
N LEU A 113 -10.51 7.75 7.65
CA LEU A 113 -10.67 6.45 8.30
C LEU A 113 -12.13 6.03 8.36
N ARG A 114 -13.02 6.92 8.74
CA ARG A 114 -14.47 6.63 8.79
C ARG A 114 -15.05 6.28 7.42
N ARG A 115 -14.65 7.01 6.38
CA ARG A 115 -15.10 6.74 5.00
C ARG A 115 -14.58 5.40 4.50
N ILE A 116 -13.31 5.09 4.69
CA ILE A 116 -12.71 3.83 4.25
C ILE A 116 -13.34 2.67 5.03
N GLU A 117 -13.57 2.81 6.32
CA GLU A 117 -14.25 1.78 7.11
C GLU A 117 -15.65 1.49 6.58
N GLN A 118 -16.44 2.54 6.30
CA GLN A 118 -17.76 2.39 5.70
C GLN A 118 -17.71 1.66 4.36
N LEU A 119 -16.74 1.98 3.49
CA LEU A 119 -16.54 1.31 2.20
C LEU A 119 -16.13 -0.16 2.37
N ARG A 120 -15.34 -0.49 3.38
CA ARG A 120 -14.91 -1.87 3.68
C ARG A 120 -16.02 -2.78 4.22
N HIS A 121 -17.17 -2.23 4.59
CA HIS A 121 -18.36 -3.04 4.91
C HIS A 121 -18.98 -3.70 3.67
N TRP A 122 -18.63 -3.26 2.46
CA TRP A 122 -19.08 -3.91 1.25
C TRP A 122 -18.60 -5.37 1.18
N SER A 123 -19.53 -6.26 0.82
CA SER A 123 -19.28 -7.72 0.85
C SER A 123 -18.06 -8.17 0.05
N GLY A 124 -17.77 -7.50 -1.08
CA GLY A 124 -16.60 -7.79 -1.91
C GLY A 124 -15.26 -7.48 -1.25
N ASP A 125 -15.21 -6.53 -0.33
CA ASP A 125 -13.98 -6.12 0.35
C ASP A 125 -13.77 -6.84 1.70
N ARG A 126 -14.83 -7.25 2.37
CA ARG A 126 -14.73 -7.90 3.70
C ARG A 126 -13.81 -9.11 3.74
N LEU A 127 -13.70 -9.86 2.65
CA LEU A 127 -12.85 -11.04 2.55
C LEU A 127 -11.44 -10.71 2.05
N ARG A 128 -11.30 -9.65 1.25
CA ARG A 128 -10.03 -9.31 0.57
C ARG A 128 -9.14 -8.37 1.35
N THR A 129 -9.73 -7.50 2.16
CA THR A 129 -8.98 -6.50 2.92
C THR A 129 -8.72 -6.94 4.34
N CYS A 130 -7.60 -6.48 4.89
CA CYS A 130 -7.32 -6.62 6.31
C CYS A 130 -8.27 -5.73 7.12
N GLN A 131 -8.73 -6.21 8.26
CA GLN A 131 -9.39 -5.35 9.22
C GLN A 131 -8.38 -4.33 9.77
N TYR A 132 -8.86 -3.16 10.13
CA TYR A 132 -8.02 -2.15 10.76
C TYR A 132 -7.38 -2.68 12.03
N GLN A 133 -6.08 -2.52 12.13
CA GLN A 133 -5.30 -2.88 13.29
C GLN A 133 -4.11 -1.93 13.43
N ALA A 134 -3.60 -1.79 14.65
CA ALA A 134 -2.46 -0.94 14.92
C ALA A 134 -1.22 -1.42 14.15
N ILE A 135 -0.47 -0.47 13.62
CA ILE A 135 0.79 -0.75 12.92
C ILE A 135 1.86 -1.17 13.92
N GLN A 136 1.95 -0.50 15.07
CA GLN A 136 2.90 -0.79 16.15
C GLN A 136 2.32 -1.80 17.15
N ASP A 137 1.80 -2.94 16.66
CA ASP A 137 1.39 -4.07 17.51
C ASP A 137 2.58 -5.03 17.67
N PRO A 138 3.13 -5.20 18.88
CA PRO A 138 4.30 -6.06 19.11
C PRO A 138 4.04 -7.54 18.77
N ASN A 139 2.78 -7.95 18.73
CA ASN A 139 2.38 -9.31 18.37
C ASN A 139 2.12 -9.51 16.88
N ALA A 140 2.25 -8.45 16.06
CA ALA A 140 1.95 -8.51 14.63
C ALA A 140 3.17 -8.83 13.75
N GLY A 141 4.32 -9.11 14.36
CA GLY A 141 5.61 -9.33 13.69
C GLY A 141 6.29 -8.01 13.33
N PRO A 142 7.39 -8.07 12.57
CA PRO A 142 8.17 -6.90 12.24
C PRO A 142 7.40 -5.88 11.40
N LEU A 143 7.88 -4.64 11.42
CA LEU A 143 7.41 -3.58 10.55
C LEU A 143 7.94 -3.80 9.14
N ILE A 144 7.11 -3.45 8.15
CA ILE A 144 7.45 -3.51 6.74
C ILE A 144 7.17 -2.13 6.13
N ALA A 145 8.12 -1.62 5.35
CA ALA A 145 7.90 -0.45 4.53
C ALA A 145 8.03 -0.80 3.05
N ILE A 146 7.10 -0.30 2.24
CA ILE A 146 7.02 -0.53 0.81
C ILE A 146 7.16 0.82 0.11
N ARG A 147 8.15 0.94 -0.78
CA ARG A 147 8.29 2.13 -1.62
C ARG A 147 7.33 2.02 -2.80
N CYS A 148 6.34 2.91 -2.84
CA CYS A 148 5.30 2.95 -3.85
C CYS A 148 5.51 4.13 -4.78
N GLN A 149 5.47 3.89 -6.08
CA GLN A 149 5.49 4.95 -7.09
C GLN A 149 4.06 5.25 -7.56
N VAL A 150 3.77 6.52 -7.79
CA VAL A 150 2.48 6.91 -8.35
C VAL A 150 2.51 6.63 -9.85
N LEU A 151 1.76 5.63 -10.26
CA LEU A 151 1.62 5.25 -11.67
C LEU A 151 0.14 5.33 -12.07
N THR A 152 -0.12 5.84 -13.27
CA THR A 152 -1.43 5.68 -13.90
C THR A 152 -1.60 4.24 -14.37
N ARG A 153 -2.57 3.54 -13.81
CA ARG A 153 -2.81 2.14 -14.15
C ARG A 153 -3.66 1.96 -15.40
N LYS A 154 -4.62 2.87 -15.61
CA LYS A 154 -5.57 2.80 -16.70
C LYS A 154 -5.85 4.19 -17.23
N SER A 155 -5.88 4.32 -18.56
CA SER A 155 -6.54 5.42 -19.25
C SER A 155 -7.85 4.88 -19.80
N MET A 156 -8.96 5.51 -19.46
CA MET A 156 -10.29 5.18 -20.01
C MET A 156 -10.63 6.05 -21.21
N GLY A 157 -9.64 6.61 -21.86
CA GLY A 157 -9.75 7.63 -22.88
C GLY A 157 -9.35 9.00 -22.34
N GLY A 158 -9.39 9.99 -23.15
CA GLY A 158 -9.02 11.36 -22.81
C GLY A 158 -8.77 12.18 -24.06
N ILE A 159 -8.44 13.45 -23.85
CA ILE A 159 -8.03 14.35 -24.92
C ILE A 159 -6.62 13.94 -25.34
N GLN A 160 -6.44 13.67 -26.64
CA GLN A 160 -5.11 13.38 -27.18
C GLN A 160 -4.26 14.65 -27.20
N THR A 161 -3.04 14.56 -26.66
CA THR A 161 -2.09 15.66 -26.64
C THR A 161 -0.74 15.22 -27.23
N ASP A 162 0.04 16.18 -27.70
CA ASP A 162 1.45 15.96 -28.01
C ASP A 162 2.33 16.03 -26.76
N LEU A 163 3.64 15.84 -26.94
CA LEU A 163 4.62 15.91 -25.84
C LEU A 163 4.75 17.32 -25.23
N GLY A 164 4.26 18.36 -25.91
CA GLY A 164 4.15 19.72 -25.40
C GLY A 164 2.82 20.02 -24.71
N SER A 165 2.02 18.98 -24.41
CA SER A 165 0.68 19.08 -23.80
C SER A 165 -0.36 19.87 -24.61
N ARG A 166 -0.15 20.05 -25.93
CA ARG A 166 -1.10 20.70 -26.80
C ARG A 166 -2.16 19.68 -27.25
N VAL A 167 -3.42 20.07 -27.20
CA VAL A 167 -4.54 19.24 -27.66
C VAL A 167 -4.44 19.00 -29.16
N LEU A 168 -4.62 17.75 -29.58
CA LEU A 168 -4.57 17.38 -30.98
C LEU A 168 -5.97 17.25 -31.56
N SER A 169 -6.13 17.68 -32.82
CA SER A 169 -7.31 17.40 -33.63
C SER A 169 -7.38 15.91 -33.96
N HIS A 170 -8.51 15.48 -34.51
CA HIS A 170 -8.67 14.09 -35.02
C HIS A 170 -7.65 13.75 -36.12
N GLY A 171 -7.15 14.75 -36.83
CA GLY A 171 -6.09 14.61 -37.85
C GLY A 171 -4.67 14.56 -37.29
N GLY A 172 -4.49 14.76 -35.99
CA GLY A 172 -3.19 14.75 -35.33
C GLY A 172 -2.50 16.14 -35.25
N ASP A 173 -3.11 17.21 -35.75
CA ASP A 173 -2.59 18.55 -35.70
C ASP A 173 -2.94 19.25 -34.37
N PRO A 174 -2.04 20.05 -33.78
CA PRO A 174 -2.35 20.83 -32.58
C PRO A 174 -3.48 21.84 -32.85
N ILE A 175 -4.47 21.83 -31.97
CA ILE A 175 -5.55 22.82 -31.96
C ILE A 175 -5.00 24.11 -31.32
N ALA A 176 -5.12 25.22 -32.04
CA ALA A 176 -4.78 26.50 -31.50
C ALA A 176 -5.76 26.91 -30.41
N GLY A 177 -5.25 27.28 -29.23
CA GLY A 177 -6.01 27.79 -28.10
C GLY A 177 -5.76 29.27 -27.86
#